data_7b4d2230e3f779326e1b33eb73d4d752
#
_entry.id   7b4d2230e3f779326e1b33eb73d4d752
#
_cell.length_a   1.000
_cell.length_b   1.000
_cell.length_c   1.000
_cell.angle_alpha   90.00
_cell.angle_beta   90.00
_cell.angle_gamma   90.00
#
_symmetry.space_group_name_H-M   'P 1'
#
loop_
_entity.id
_entity.type
_entity.pdbx_description
1 polymer ?
#
loop_
_entity_poly.entity_id
_entity_poly.type
_entity_poly.pdbx_seq_one_letter_code
_entity_poly.pdbx_strand_id
1 'polypeptide(L)'
;SIPYYGKVETAMSFLRSSMEVEPFDYDSTMNSFNELKSAIKDYLDGKKIENNVSSTITLKEAVDMLKDALDAFKTGNKAKGQSKVKQFIQVWPTVEGDVSTRNSSLYTKVETQTPIIMVKGAEKEYQEQLQGLITELSQIDTKAQYTFVDAMFILLREGVEALLIVLALVSSLKAANQKKGLRW
;
A
#
# COMPACT_ATOMS: atom_id res chain seq x y z
N SER A 1 1.71 9.88 -6.39
CA SER A 1 0.92 8.77 -6.93
C SER A 1 -0.04 9.29 -7.99
N ILE A 2 -0.25 8.52 -9.04
CA ILE A 2 -1.18 8.89 -10.13
C ILE A 2 -2.59 8.59 -9.62
N PRO A 3 -3.46 9.59 -9.37
CA PRO A 3 -4.77 9.40 -8.70
C PRO A 3 -5.69 8.38 -9.40
N TYR A 4 -5.52 8.20 -10.71
CA TYR A 4 -6.30 7.25 -11.51
C TYR A 4 -5.88 5.79 -11.32
N TYR A 5 -4.62 5.54 -10.93
CA TYR A 5 -4.12 4.20 -10.73
C TYR A 5 -4.90 3.46 -9.64
N GLY A 6 -5.07 4.12 -8.48
CA GLY A 6 -5.86 3.55 -7.38
C GLY A 6 -7.32 3.25 -7.74
N LYS A 7 -7.97 4.08 -8.59
CA LYS A 7 -9.34 3.81 -9.05
C LYS A 7 -9.42 2.57 -9.94
N VAL A 8 -8.48 2.41 -10.86
CA VAL A 8 -8.40 1.25 -11.75
C VAL A 8 -8.10 -0.01 -10.93
N GLU A 9 -7.15 0.05 -10.02
CA GLU A 9 -6.74 -1.06 -9.14
C GLU A 9 -7.89 -1.51 -8.24
N THR A 10 -8.60 -0.57 -7.62
CA THR A 10 -9.81 -0.85 -6.83
C THR A 10 -10.89 -1.53 -7.68
N ALA A 11 -11.13 -1.05 -8.90
CA ALA A 11 -12.13 -1.65 -9.80
C ALA A 11 -11.70 -3.06 -10.27
N MET A 12 -10.41 -3.30 -10.47
CA MET A 12 -9.87 -4.65 -10.73
C MET A 12 -10.09 -5.60 -9.56
N SER A 13 -9.87 -5.14 -8.33
CA SER A 13 -10.11 -5.93 -7.12
C SER A 13 -11.58 -6.29 -6.96
N PHE A 14 -12.50 -5.38 -7.27
CA PHE A 14 -13.94 -5.68 -7.23
C PHE A 14 -14.37 -6.64 -8.32
N LEU A 15 -13.85 -6.50 -9.53
CA LEU A 15 -14.11 -7.47 -10.61
C LEU A 15 -13.65 -8.87 -10.20
N ARG A 16 -12.41 -8.99 -9.70
CA ARG A 16 -11.89 -10.25 -9.20
C ARG A 16 -12.79 -10.85 -8.12
N SER A 17 -13.19 -10.05 -7.12
CA SER A 17 -14.07 -10.51 -6.05
C SER A 17 -15.40 -11.04 -6.60
N SER A 18 -16.00 -10.35 -7.56
CA SER A 18 -17.29 -10.78 -8.15
C SER A 18 -17.17 -12.08 -8.95
N MET A 19 -15.99 -12.37 -9.51
CA MET A 19 -15.73 -13.65 -10.21
C MET A 19 -15.51 -14.84 -9.26
N GLU A 20 -15.21 -14.58 -7.98
CA GLU A 20 -14.98 -15.61 -6.95
C GLU A 20 -16.24 -15.92 -6.11
N VAL A 21 -17.38 -15.27 -6.43
CA VAL A 21 -18.67 -15.54 -5.77
C VAL A 21 -19.25 -16.88 -6.23
N GLU A 22 -19.68 -17.69 -5.26
CA GLU A 22 -20.40 -18.95 -5.55
C GLU A 22 -21.77 -18.93 -4.83
N PRO A 23 -22.87 -19.19 -5.57
CA PRO A 23 -22.98 -19.38 -7.01
C PRO A 23 -22.58 -18.13 -7.79
N PHE A 24 -22.00 -18.33 -8.99
CA PHE A 24 -21.53 -17.23 -9.85
C PHE A 24 -22.67 -16.26 -10.20
N ASP A 25 -22.46 -14.99 -9.89
CA ASP A 25 -23.41 -13.89 -10.17
C ASP A 25 -22.94 -13.11 -11.40
N TYR A 26 -23.57 -13.44 -12.55
CA TYR A 26 -23.26 -12.80 -13.82
C TYR A 26 -23.50 -11.28 -13.80
N ASP A 27 -24.62 -10.83 -13.22
CA ASP A 27 -25.00 -9.42 -13.22
C ASP A 27 -24.04 -8.58 -12.35
N SER A 28 -23.68 -9.09 -11.18
CA SER A 28 -22.70 -8.46 -10.30
C SER A 28 -21.32 -8.37 -10.98
N THR A 29 -20.91 -9.44 -11.67
CA THR A 29 -19.64 -9.49 -12.39
C THR A 29 -19.63 -8.51 -13.57
N MET A 30 -20.71 -8.44 -14.34
CA MET A 30 -20.84 -7.48 -15.45
C MET A 30 -20.85 -6.02 -14.95
N ASN A 31 -21.48 -5.75 -13.83
CA ASN A 31 -21.43 -4.41 -13.21
C ASN A 31 -20.00 -4.03 -12.83
N SER A 32 -19.27 -4.93 -12.16
CA SER A 32 -17.87 -4.71 -11.80
C SER A 32 -16.96 -4.53 -13.02
N PHE A 33 -17.22 -5.29 -14.10
CA PHE A 33 -16.51 -5.12 -15.37
C PHE A 33 -16.78 -3.75 -16.00
N ASN A 34 -18.03 -3.28 -15.98
CA ASN A 34 -18.38 -1.97 -16.51
C ASN A 34 -17.77 -0.84 -15.67
N GLU A 35 -17.67 -1.00 -14.35
CA GLU A 35 -16.95 -0.06 -13.47
C GLU A 35 -15.47 0.01 -13.83
N LEU A 36 -14.81 -1.12 -14.06
CA LEU A 36 -13.41 -1.17 -14.51
C LEU A 36 -13.24 -0.49 -15.87
N LYS A 37 -14.10 -0.80 -16.84
CA LYS A 37 -14.09 -0.17 -18.17
C LYS A 37 -14.25 1.35 -18.07
N SER A 38 -15.13 1.83 -17.20
CA SER A 38 -15.30 3.26 -16.94
C SER A 38 -14.07 3.89 -16.31
N ALA A 39 -13.46 3.23 -15.33
CA ALA A 39 -12.24 3.70 -14.67
C ALA A 39 -11.07 3.83 -15.66
N ILE A 40 -10.89 2.84 -16.55
CA ILE A 40 -9.85 2.87 -17.59
C ILE A 40 -10.14 4.01 -18.58
N LYS A 41 -11.41 4.19 -18.99
CA LYS A 41 -11.79 5.27 -19.90
C LYS A 41 -11.51 6.65 -19.27
N ASP A 42 -11.89 6.86 -18.03
CA ASP A 42 -11.62 8.11 -17.30
C ASP A 42 -10.12 8.41 -17.22
N TYR A 43 -9.30 7.35 -17.04
CA TYR A 43 -7.84 7.46 -17.09
C TYR A 43 -7.32 7.91 -18.46
N LEU A 44 -7.81 7.29 -19.54
CA LEU A 44 -7.41 7.63 -20.91
C LEU A 44 -7.88 9.02 -21.32
N ASP A 45 -9.07 9.43 -20.89
CA ASP A 45 -9.64 10.74 -21.16
C ASP A 45 -8.99 11.85 -20.31
N GLY A 46 -8.07 11.53 -19.42
CA GLY A 46 -7.37 12.50 -18.56
C GLY A 46 -8.29 13.25 -17.59
N LYS A 47 -9.45 12.67 -17.25
CA LYS A 47 -10.39 13.30 -16.31
C LYS A 47 -9.73 13.42 -14.93
N LYS A 48 -9.72 14.61 -14.34
CA LYS A 48 -9.28 14.80 -12.96
C LYS A 48 -10.30 14.15 -12.03
N ILE A 49 -9.82 13.24 -11.16
CA ILE A 49 -10.63 12.78 -10.04
C ILE A 49 -10.65 13.92 -9.02
N GLU A 50 -11.81 14.50 -8.77
CA GLU A 50 -12.01 15.29 -7.58
C GLU A 50 -11.98 14.32 -6.40
N ASN A 51 -10.81 14.21 -5.77
CA ASN A 51 -10.68 13.49 -4.51
C ASN A 51 -11.43 14.29 -3.44
N ASN A 52 -12.70 14.02 -3.28
CA ASN A 52 -13.49 14.48 -2.11
C ASN A 52 -13.11 13.70 -0.83
N VAL A 53 -11.98 13.00 -0.82
CA VAL A 53 -11.37 12.45 0.39
C VAL A 53 -10.28 13.42 0.84
N SER A 54 -10.72 14.56 1.36
CA SER A 54 -9.89 15.57 2.01
C SER A 54 -9.61 15.23 3.47
N SER A 55 -9.28 13.97 3.76
CA SER A 55 -8.66 13.57 5.02
C SER A 55 -7.57 12.56 4.70
N THR A 56 -6.37 12.84 5.15
CA THR A 56 -5.24 11.90 5.14
C THR A 56 -5.62 10.73 6.01
N ILE A 57 -6.25 9.69 5.43
CA ILE A 57 -6.56 8.45 6.13
C ILE A 57 -5.24 7.81 6.54
N THR A 58 -5.13 7.46 7.80
CA THR A 58 -4.00 6.75 8.37
C THR A 58 -4.17 5.24 8.23
N LEU A 59 -3.05 4.50 8.23
CA LEU A 59 -3.10 3.03 8.25
C LEU A 59 -3.92 2.51 9.44
N LYS A 60 -3.87 3.19 10.58
CA LYS A 60 -4.66 2.84 11.77
C LYS A 60 -6.16 2.91 11.49
N GLU A 61 -6.63 3.98 10.87
CA GLU A 61 -8.05 4.15 10.52
C GLU A 61 -8.49 3.10 9.49
N ALA A 62 -7.63 2.76 8.52
CA ALA A 62 -7.89 1.69 7.57
C ALA A 62 -8.01 0.33 8.29
N VAL A 63 -7.11 0.03 9.22
CA VAL A 63 -7.18 -1.20 10.04
C VAL A 63 -8.44 -1.24 10.90
N ASP A 64 -8.91 -0.10 11.43
CA ASP A 64 -10.14 -0.05 12.21
C ASP A 64 -11.38 -0.38 11.34
N MET A 65 -11.36 -0.06 10.03
CA MET A 65 -12.42 -0.52 9.10
C MET A 65 -12.44 -2.06 8.99
N LEU A 66 -11.28 -2.72 8.98
CA LEU A 66 -11.21 -4.19 8.96
C LEU A 66 -11.68 -4.81 10.28
N LYS A 67 -11.43 -4.18 11.42
CA LYS A 67 -11.97 -4.62 12.72
C LYS A 67 -13.49 -4.52 12.73
N ASP A 68 -14.05 -3.40 12.27
CA ASP A 68 -15.50 -3.22 12.13
C ASP A 68 -16.11 -4.28 11.19
N ALA A 69 -15.39 -4.63 10.12
CA ALA A 69 -15.82 -5.68 9.20
C ALA A 69 -15.87 -7.04 9.89
N LEU A 70 -14.81 -7.39 10.62
CA LEU A 70 -14.72 -8.65 11.35
C LEU A 70 -15.84 -8.79 12.39
N ASP A 71 -16.09 -7.73 13.16
CA ASP A 71 -17.18 -7.71 14.15
C ASP A 71 -18.54 -7.87 13.49
N ALA A 72 -18.75 -7.23 12.33
CA ALA A 72 -19.98 -7.37 11.57
C ALA A 72 -20.17 -8.81 11.04
N PHE A 73 -19.12 -9.44 10.54
CA PHE A 73 -19.17 -10.84 10.10
C PHE A 73 -19.43 -11.80 11.26
N LYS A 74 -18.75 -11.62 12.41
CA LYS A 74 -18.97 -12.43 13.62
C LYS A 74 -20.38 -12.31 14.17
N THR A 75 -21.01 -11.14 14.03
CA THR A 75 -22.41 -10.92 14.46
C THR A 75 -23.44 -11.30 13.40
N GLY A 76 -23.02 -11.91 12.28
CA GLY A 76 -23.89 -12.35 11.21
C GLY A 76 -24.37 -11.24 10.25
N ASN A 77 -23.90 -10.01 10.42
CA ASN A 77 -24.24 -8.90 9.52
C ASN A 77 -23.30 -8.86 8.29
N LYS A 78 -23.53 -9.81 7.37
CA LYS A 78 -22.73 -9.98 6.17
C LYS A 78 -22.65 -8.67 5.34
N ALA A 79 -23.78 -8.01 5.12
CA ALA A 79 -23.82 -6.79 4.29
C ALA A 79 -22.95 -5.66 4.87
N LYS A 80 -23.01 -5.45 6.20
CA LYS A 80 -22.16 -4.46 6.87
C LYS A 80 -20.68 -4.85 6.79
N GLY A 81 -20.35 -6.13 7.00
CA GLY A 81 -18.99 -6.63 6.87
C GLY A 81 -18.42 -6.39 5.48
N GLN A 82 -19.16 -6.76 4.44
CA GLN A 82 -18.78 -6.52 3.05
C GLN A 82 -18.57 -5.01 2.76
N SER A 83 -19.48 -4.17 3.22
CA SER A 83 -19.37 -2.71 3.05
C SER A 83 -18.09 -2.16 3.69
N LYS A 84 -17.72 -2.64 4.86
CA LYS A 84 -16.51 -2.21 5.57
C LYS A 84 -15.23 -2.68 4.88
N VAL A 85 -15.18 -3.92 4.39
CA VAL A 85 -14.04 -4.39 3.56
C VAL A 85 -13.96 -3.60 2.26
N LYS A 86 -15.09 -3.30 1.61
CA LYS A 86 -15.13 -2.44 0.42
C LYS A 86 -14.55 -1.06 0.69
N GLN A 87 -14.90 -0.42 1.82
CA GLN A 87 -14.34 0.86 2.23
C GLN A 87 -12.81 0.76 2.43
N PHE A 88 -12.33 -0.30 3.08
CA PHE A 88 -10.90 -0.55 3.22
C PHE A 88 -10.20 -0.63 1.87
N ILE A 89 -10.71 -1.45 0.93
CA ILE A 89 -10.12 -1.58 -0.42
C ILE A 89 -10.06 -0.22 -1.13
N GLN A 90 -11.08 0.64 -0.97
CA GLN A 90 -11.12 1.97 -1.59
C GLN A 90 -10.06 2.93 -1.03
N VAL A 91 -9.71 2.81 0.25
CA VAL A 91 -8.71 3.69 0.89
C VAL A 91 -7.30 3.08 0.87
N TRP A 92 -7.18 1.78 0.60
CA TRP A 92 -5.92 1.05 0.60
C TRP A 92 -4.82 1.72 -0.23
N PRO A 93 -5.05 2.19 -1.48
CA PRO A 93 -4.02 2.84 -2.28
C PRO A 93 -3.42 4.10 -1.64
N THR A 94 -4.06 4.67 -0.62
CA THR A 94 -3.53 5.84 0.09
C THR A 94 -2.58 5.47 1.24
N VAL A 95 -2.68 4.25 1.75
CA VAL A 95 -1.90 3.77 2.93
C VAL A 95 -0.97 2.60 2.61
N GLU A 96 -1.12 1.95 1.46
CA GLU A 96 -0.34 0.77 1.06
C GLU A 96 1.17 1.03 1.04
N GLY A 97 1.60 2.26 0.72
CA GLY A 97 3.00 2.67 0.73
C GLY A 97 3.67 2.45 2.08
N ASP A 98 2.93 2.65 3.18
CA ASP A 98 3.42 2.41 4.53
C ASP A 98 3.69 0.93 4.81
N VAL A 99 2.94 0.05 4.15
CA VAL A 99 3.06 -1.40 4.31
C VAL A 99 4.07 -1.99 3.33
N SER A 100 3.97 -1.64 2.04
CA SER A 100 4.82 -2.19 0.98
C SER A 100 6.30 -1.92 1.21
N THR A 101 6.65 -0.75 1.73
CA THR A 101 8.05 -0.37 2.05
C THR A 101 8.62 -1.12 3.25
N ARG A 102 7.78 -1.60 4.18
CA ARG A 102 8.20 -2.27 5.42
C ARG A 102 8.05 -3.78 5.37
N ASN A 103 7.00 -4.26 4.72
CA ASN A 103 6.68 -5.69 4.62
C ASN A 103 5.96 -5.99 3.30
N SER A 104 6.72 -6.26 2.24
CA SER A 104 6.18 -6.57 0.92
C SER A 104 5.36 -7.87 0.89
N SER A 105 5.66 -8.83 1.78
CA SER A 105 4.88 -10.06 1.90
C SER A 105 3.49 -9.77 2.46
N LEU A 106 3.39 -8.93 3.48
CA LEU A 106 2.11 -8.49 4.04
C LEU A 106 1.31 -7.66 3.02
N TYR A 107 1.97 -6.78 2.27
CA TYR A 107 1.35 -6.05 1.15
C TYR A 107 0.68 -7.00 0.17
N THR A 108 1.42 -7.99 -0.35
CA THR A 108 0.88 -8.99 -1.27
C THR A 108 -0.28 -9.79 -0.64
N LYS A 109 -0.18 -10.10 0.65
CA LYS A 109 -1.22 -10.81 1.39
C LYS A 109 -2.51 -10.00 1.48
N VAL A 110 -2.43 -8.70 1.77
CA VAL A 110 -3.58 -7.79 1.78
C VAL A 110 -4.23 -7.73 0.41
N GLU A 111 -3.44 -7.49 -0.65
CA GLU A 111 -3.92 -7.41 -2.03
C GLU A 111 -4.66 -8.68 -2.49
N THR A 112 -4.17 -9.85 -2.08
CA THR A 112 -4.75 -11.12 -2.53
C THR A 112 -5.91 -11.58 -1.67
N GLN A 113 -5.92 -11.31 -0.37
CA GLN A 113 -6.93 -11.85 0.54
C GLN A 113 -8.14 -10.94 0.74
N THR A 114 -7.97 -9.62 0.75
CA THR A 114 -9.10 -8.71 1.04
C THR A 114 -10.24 -8.80 0.02
N PRO A 115 -10.01 -8.96 -1.30
CA PRO A 115 -11.09 -9.17 -2.25
C PRO A 115 -11.90 -10.45 -1.98
N ILE A 116 -11.22 -11.53 -1.59
CA ILE A 116 -11.86 -12.81 -1.25
C ILE A 116 -12.64 -12.69 0.07
N ILE A 117 -12.03 -12.09 1.08
CA ILE A 117 -12.67 -11.83 2.39
C ILE A 117 -13.91 -10.97 2.23
N MET A 118 -13.93 -9.99 1.33
CA MET A 118 -15.10 -9.17 1.05
C MET A 118 -16.32 -10.04 0.69
N VAL A 119 -16.13 -11.10 -0.07
CA VAL A 119 -17.20 -12.00 -0.51
C VAL A 119 -17.50 -13.08 0.51
N LYS A 120 -16.46 -13.74 1.03
CA LYS A 120 -16.53 -14.96 1.85
C LYS A 120 -16.35 -14.72 3.35
N GLY A 121 -16.23 -13.48 3.81
CA GLY A 121 -15.93 -13.12 5.19
C GLY A 121 -16.98 -13.56 6.24
N ALA A 122 -18.18 -14.02 5.80
CA ALA A 122 -19.13 -14.66 6.70
C ALA A 122 -18.70 -16.07 7.15
N GLU A 123 -17.79 -16.72 6.41
CA GLU A 123 -17.28 -18.05 6.72
C GLU A 123 -16.17 -17.94 7.77
N LYS A 124 -16.11 -18.91 8.69
CA LYS A 124 -15.19 -18.88 9.83
C LYS A 124 -13.73 -18.81 9.42
N GLU A 125 -13.35 -19.56 8.39
CA GLU A 125 -11.98 -19.57 7.85
C GLU A 125 -11.51 -18.18 7.44
N TYR A 126 -12.37 -17.42 6.72
CA TYR A 126 -12.03 -16.07 6.26
C TYR A 126 -12.09 -15.03 7.37
N GLN A 127 -12.86 -15.28 8.43
CA GLN A 127 -12.81 -14.46 9.66
C GLN A 127 -11.46 -14.63 10.37
N GLU A 128 -10.91 -15.85 10.40
CA GLU A 128 -9.59 -16.13 10.98
C GLU A 128 -8.47 -15.48 10.13
N GLN A 129 -8.58 -15.55 8.80
CA GLN A 129 -7.67 -14.85 7.88
C GLN A 129 -7.73 -13.34 8.08
N LEU A 130 -8.92 -12.76 8.18
CA LEU A 130 -9.10 -11.33 8.43
C LEU A 130 -8.52 -10.91 9.78
N GLN A 131 -8.71 -11.72 10.83
CA GLN A 131 -8.10 -11.48 12.12
C GLN A 131 -6.56 -11.49 12.05
N GLY A 132 -5.98 -12.40 11.27
CA GLY A 132 -4.55 -12.45 11.00
C GLY A 132 -4.04 -11.19 10.32
N LEU A 133 -4.72 -10.73 9.25
CA LEU A 133 -4.38 -9.48 8.54
C LEU A 133 -4.44 -8.27 9.47
N ILE A 134 -5.50 -8.15 10.29
CA ILE A 134 -5.64 -7.07 11.27
C ILE A 134 -4.46 -7.06 12.25
N THR A 135 -4.07 -8.23 12.73
CA THR A 135 -2.95 -8.36 13.68
C THR A 135 -1.63 -7.93 13.04
N GLU A 136 -1.33 -8.44 11.85
CA GLU A 136 -0.10 -8.12 11.14
C GLU A 136 -0.04 -6.63 10.73
N LEU A 137 -1.14 -6.05 10.21
CA LEU A 137 -1.22 -4.63 9.87
C LEU A 137 -1.10 -3.71 11.10
N SER A 138 -1.65 -4.12 12.25
CA SER A 138 -1.55 -3.36 13.50
C SER A 138 -0.12 -3.30 14.06
N GLN A 139 0.76 -4.20 13.63
CA GLN A 139 2.17 -4.23 14.04
C GLN A 139 3.05 -3.31 13.16
N ILE A 140 2.52 -2.83 12.03
CA ILE A 140 3.25 -1.88 11.18
C ILE A 140 3.36 -0.55 11.92
N ASP A 141 4.57 -0.21 12.36
CA ASP A 141 4.85 1.08 13.01
C ASP A 141 4.99 2.19 11.95
N THR A 142 3.89 2.90 11.70
CA THR A 142 3.86 4.05 10.80
C THR A 142 4.56 5.29 11.40
N LYS A 143 4.83 5.25 12.70
CA LYS A 143 5.58 6.29 13.41
C LYS A 143 7.07 5.98 13.52
N ALA A 144 7.57 4.95 12.83
CA ALA A 144 9.00 4.71 12.75
C ALA A 144 9.66 5.97 12.18
N GLN A 145 9.87 6.93 13.06
CA GLN A 145 10.79 8.03 12.82
C GLN A 145 12.11 7.37 12.47
N TYR A 146 12.76 7.88 11.43
CA TYR A 146 14.18 7.61 11.23
C TYR A 146 14.84 7.70 12.59
N THR A 147 15.27 6.57 13.13
CA THR A 147 15.96 6.60 14.41
C THR A 147 17.23 7.42 14.20
N PHE A 148 17.73 8.06 15.26
CA PHE A 148 19.03 8.74 15.20
C PHE A 148 20.09 7.82 14.57
N VAL A 149 19.98 6.52 14.78
CA VAL A 149 20.84 5.48 14.23
C VAL A 149 20.71 5.39 12.70
N ASP A 150 19.50 5.42 12.14
CA ASP A 150 19.28 5.39 10.68
C ASP A 150 19.83 6.65 10.01
N ALA A 151 19.59 7.82 10.60
CA ALA A 151 20.17 9.08 10.14
C ALA A 151 21.69 9.06 10.21
N MET A 152 22.27 8.48 11.27
CA MET A 152 23.71 8.32 11.43
C MET A 152 24.30 7.39 10.37
N PHE A 153 23.63 6.27 10.02
CA PHE A 153 24.08 5.36 8.97
C PHE A 153 24.07 6.02 7.59
N ILE A 154 23.05 6.82 7.28
CA ILE A 154 22.98 7.59 6.04
C ILE A 154 24.14 8.58 5.97
N LEU A 155 24.35 9.38 7.03
CA LEU A 155 25.48 10.35 7.11
C LEU A 155 26.85 9.67 7.03
N LEU A 156 27.00 8.50 7.67
CA LEU A 156 28.25 7.72 7.60
C LEU A 156 28.51 7.25 6.18
N ARG A 157 27.50 6.73 5.50
CA ARG A 157 27.62 6.27 4.10
C ARG A 157 28.02 7.42 3.20
N GLU A 158 27.31 8.54 3.23
CA GLU A 158 27.61 9.71 2.40
C GLU A 158 28.98 10.32 2.77
N GLY A 159 29.32 10.35 4.07
CA GLY A 159 30.63 10.81 4.52
C GLY A 159 31.78 9.95 4.02
N VAL A 160 31.62 8.63 4.00
CA VAL A 160 32.63 7.69 3.45
C VAL A 160 32.77 7.87 1.94
N GLU A 161 31.65 8.03 1.21
CA GLU A 161 31.69 8.28 -0.24
C GLU A 161 32.42 9.58 -0.56
N ALA A 162 32.14 10.67 0.15
CA ALA A 162 32.84 11.94 0.00
C ALA A 162 34.34 11.82 0.33
N LEU A 163 34.69 11.10 1.40
CA LEU A 163 36.09 10.86 1.79
C LEU A 163 36.86 10.08 0.72
N LEU A 164 36.22 9.06 0.12
CA LEU A 164 36.86 8.28 -0.97
C LEU A 164 37.14 9.14 -2.19
N ILE A 165 36.22 10.05 -2.56
CA ILE A 165 36.44 11.00 -3.67
C ILE A 165 37.61 11.91 -3.36
N VAL A 166 37.68 12.49 -2.15
CA VAL A 166 38.79 13.34 -1.75
C VAL A 166 40.11 12.58 -1.76
N LEU A 167 40.18 11.36 -1.25
CA LEU A 167 41.35 10.50 -1.26
C LEU A 167 41.78 10.16 -2.69
N ALA A 168 40.86 9.88 -3.60
CA ALA A 168 41.16 9.62 -5.02
C ALA A 168 41.79 10.86 -5.69
N LEU A 169 41.21 12.05 -5.45
CA LEU A 169 41.71 13.31 -5.96
C LEU A 169 43.12 13.62 -5.42
N VAL A 170 43.35 13.48 -4.12
CA VAL A 170 44.67 13.68 -3.49
C VAL A 170 45.67 12.70 -4.05
N SER A 171 45.31 11.43 -4.24
CA SER A 171 46.16 10.40 -4.80
C SER A 171 46.53 10.73 -6.25
N SER A 172 45.59 11.17 -7.07
CA SER A 172 45.81 11.59 -8.46
C SER A 172 46.71 12.81 -8.55
N LEU A 173 46.55 13.82 -7.68
CA LEU A 173 47.41 15.00 -7.63
C LEU A 173 48.83 14.65 -7.19
N LYS A 174 48.99 13.73 -6.25
CA LYS A 174 50.34 13.23 -5.88
C LYS A 174 50.99 12.46 -7.00
N ALA A 175 50.26 11.61 -7.72
CA ALA A 175 50.77 10.86 -8.87
C ALA A 175 51.20 11.78 -10.02
N ALA A 176 50.46 12.88 -10.24
CA ALA A 176 50.77 13.89 -11.25
C ALA A 176 51.89 14.84 -10.81
N ASN A 177 52.53 14.64 -9.66
CA ASN A 177 53.65 15.45 -9.09
C ASN A 177 53.31 16.96 -8.92
N GLN A 178 52.02 17.29 -8.82
CA GLN A 178 51.53 18.66 -8.68
C GLN A 178 51.41 19.04 -7.19
N LYS A 179 52.54 19.32 -6.53
CA LYS A 179 52.60 19.70 -5.10
C LYS A 179 51.91 21.03 -4.77
N LYS A 180 51.67 21.89 -5.77
CA LYS A 180 51.04 23.21 -5.56
C LYS A 180 49.54 23.14 -5.22
N GLY A 181 48.84 22.09 -5.61
CA GLY A 181 47.43 21.91 -5.31
C GLY A 181 47.11 21.33 -3.93
N LEU A 182 48.14 20.95 -3.16
CA LEU A 182 48.01 20.32 -1.83
C LEU A 182 48.26 21.30 -0.66
N ARG A 183 48.53 22.58 -0.91
CA ARG A 183 48.70 23.60 0.13
C ARG A 183 47.35 24.23 0.42
N TRP A 184 46.83 23.89 1.57
CA TRP A 184 45.70 24.54 2.24
C TRP A 184 46.26 25.34 3.41
#